data_ad620034417eb397e29b85e6ee8ac3eb
#
_entry.id   ad620034417eb397e29b85e6ee8ac3eb
#
_cell.length_a   1.000
_cell.length_b   1.000
_cell.length_c   1.000
_cell.angle_alpha   90.00
_cell.angle_beta   90.00
_cell.angle_gamma   90.00
#
_symmetry.space_group_name_H-M   'P 1'
#
loop_
_entity.id
_entity.type
_entity.pdbx_description
1 polymer ?
#
loop_
_entity_poly.entity_id
_entity_poly.type
_entity_poly.pdbx_seq_one_letter_code
_entity_poly.pdbx_strand_id
1 'polypeptide(L)'
;MKKAFRKIHLWLSVPFGLIITVICFSGAALVFEDEVMELCRRDLYYVEKVSGAPLPVEYLIEKVSETLPDGVAVTGISISSDAERACRVSLSKPRRASVYVDQYTGEVKGRYERAPFFLTMFRLHRWLLDSMKPDGGIFWGKMVVGVSTLMFVFVLISGIVIWWPRTKKALKNSLKIVADKGRLRFWHDLHVAGGMYALVLLLAMALTGLTWSFPWYRAGFYKVFGVEAKQGTGHHDAPQATATSYACWQQVYEELKERNDGYKQITVSNGSATISFERFGNQRASDRYTFNPSNGEITGTALYKDADASGKIRGWIYSVHVGSWGGMFTRVLTFIAALLGGTLPLTGYYLWIRRIGRKAKAAPNR
;
A
#
# COMPACT_ATOMS: atom_id res chain seq x y z
N MET A 1 3.84 33.45 18.70
CA MET A 1 3.78 32.05 18.25
C MET A 1 3.30 31.91 16.82
N LYS A 2 2.07 32.28 16.40
CA LYS A 2 1.56 32.09 15.02
C LYS A 2 2.46 32.68 13.91
N LYS A 3 3.18 33.80 14.16
CA LYS A 3 4.13 34.39 13.16
C LYS A 3 5.32 33.46 12.87
N ALA A 4 5.88 32.81 13.90
CA ALA A 4 6.97 31.84 13.72
C ALA A 4 6.50 30.61 12.96
N PHE A 5 5.36 30.01 13.34
CA PHE A 5 4.79 28.86 12.62
C PHE A 5 4.46 29.15 11.16
N ARG A 6 4.00 30.37 10.82
CA ARG A 6 3.82 30.78 9.42
C ARG A 6 5.13 30.82 8.63
N LYS A 7 6.25 31.23 9.26
CA LYS A 7 7.56 31.17 8.62
C LYS A 7 7.99 29.73 8.41
N ILE A 8 7.91 28.88 9.46
CA ILE A 8 8.24 27.46 9.36
C ILE A 8 7.42 26.78 8.29
N HIS A 9 6.10 26.92 8.31
CA HIS A 9 5.20 26.36 7.31
C HIS A 9 5.62 26.74 5.88
N LEU A 10 5.87 28.03 5.63
CA LEU A 10 6.30 28.52 4.31
C LEU A 10 7.67 27.96 3.90
N TRP A 11 8.67 28.09 4.77
CA TRP A 11 10.05 27.68 4.47
C TRP A 11 10.21 26.18 4.27
N LEU A 12 9.38 25.36 4.91
CA LEU A 12 9.35 23.92 4.67
C LEU A 12 8.47 23.57 3.45
N SER A 13 7.35 24.27 3.24
CA SER A 13 6.46 23.97 2.12
C SER A 13 7.08 24.30 0.75
N VAL A 14 7.86 25.38 0.65
CA VAL A 14 8.41 25.82 -0.64
C VAL A 14 9.40 24.81 -1.23
N PRO A 15 10.46 24.35 -0.54
CA PRO A 15 11.41 23.42 -1.12
C PRO A 15 10.87 21.99 -1.28
N PHE A 16 10.01 21.53 -0.36
CA PHE A 16 9.53 20.15 -0.35
C PHE A 16 8.16 19.94 -1.02
N GLY A 17 7.42 21.02 -1.26
CA GLY A 17 6.04 20.92 -1.74
C GLY A 17 5.87 20.21 -3.08
N LEU A 18 6.76 20.46 -4.06
CA LEU A 18 6.68 19.78 -5.35
C LEU A 18 6.90 18.27 -5.21
N ILE A 19 7.85 17.88 -4.38
CA ILE A 19 8.14 16.46 -4.10
C ILE A 19 6.93 15.81 -3.43
N ILE A 20 6.32 16.48 -2.43
CA ILE A 20 5.10 15.99 -1.77
C ILE A 20 3.94 15.87 -2.74
N THR A 21 3.79 16.82 -3.67
CA THR A 21 2.78 16.74 -4.75
C THR A 21 2.94 15.46 -5.56
N VAL A 22 4.17 15.15 -6.00
CA VAL A 22 4.47 13.92 -6.76
C VAL A 22 4.20 12.66 -5.92
N ILE A 23 4.64 12.64 -4.65
CA ILE A 23 4.41 11.51 -3.74
C ILE A 23 2.91 11.28 -3.53
N CYS A 24 2.14 12.33 -3.26
CA CYS A 24 0.71 12.21 -2.99
C CYS A 24 -0.08 11.75 -4.22
N PHE A 25 0.15 12.33 -5.40
CA PHE A 25 -0.58 11.93 -6.61
C PHE A 25 -0.19 10.53 -7.08
N SER A 26 1.09 10.17 -7.01
CA SER A 26 1.51 8.82 -7.34
C SER A 26 0.96 7.79 -6.32
N GLY A 27 0.89 8.16 -5.04
CA GLY A 27 0.25 7.33 -4.02
C GLY A 27 -1.26 7.16 -4.24
N ALA A 28 -1.96 8.25 -4.60
CA ALA A 28 -3.38 8.20 -4.93
C ALA A 28 -3.66 7.24 -6.10
N ALA A 29 -2.84 7.29 -7.16
CA ALA A 29 -2.97 6.40 -8.30
C ALA A 29 -2.86 4.91 -7.92
N LEU A 30 -2.13 4.57 -6.86
CA LEU A 30 -1.93 3.19 -6.40
C LEU A 30 -3.07 2.65 -5.52
N VAL A 31 -3.95 3.50 -5.00
CA VAL A 31 -5.00 3.07 -4.05
C VAL A 31 -5.95 2.05 -4.67
N PHE A 32 -6.25 2.20 -5.95
CA PHE A 32 -7.18 1.34 -6.69
C PHE A 32 -6.50 0.50 -7.78
N GLU A 33 -5.18 0.24 -7.63
CA GLU A 33 -4.41 -0.53 -8.62
C GLU A 33 -5.03 -1.90 -8.88
N ASP A 34 -5.37 -2.64 -7.80
CA ASP A 34 -5.89 -4.00 -7.92
C ASP A 34 -7.23 -4.03 -8.65
N GLU A 35 -8.17 -3.12 -8.32
CA GLU A 35 -9.48 -3.04 -8.95
C GLU A 35 -9.39 -2.63 -10.43
N VAL A 36 -8.51 -1.67 -10.74
CA VAL A 36 -8.29 -1.26 -12.13
C VAL A 36 -7.67 -2.40 -12.94
N MET A 37 -6.70 -3.12 -12.37
CA MET A 37 -6.09 -4.27 -13.03
C MET A 37 -7.09 -5.40 -13.24
N GLU A 38 -7.92 -5.73 -12.25
CA GLU A 38 -8.98 -6.73 -12.37
C GLU A 38 -10.02 -6.33 -13.42
N LEU A 39 -10.39 -5.05 -13.49
CA LEU A 39 -11.32 -4.54 -14.50
C LEU A 39 -10.73 -4.61 -15.92
N CYS A 40 -9.46 -4.21 -16.08
CA CYS A 40 -8.80 -4.18 -17.39
C CYS A 40 -8.37 -5.56 -17.90
N ARG A 41 -8.16 -6.51 -17.01
CA ARG A 41 -7.66 -7.85 -17.30
C ARG A 41 -8.58 -8.91 -16.71
N ARG A 42 -9.89 -8.72 -16.84
CA ARG A 42 -10.88 -9.69 -16.35
C ARG A 42 -10.64 -11.09 -16.89
N ASP A 43 -10.17 -11.18 -18.14
CA ASP A 43 -9.72 -12.41 -18.81
C ASP A 43 -8.68 -13.19 -17.98
N LEU A 44 -7.81 -12.51 -17.25
CA LEU A 44 -6.74 -13.11 -16.47
C LEU A 44 -7.22 -13.56 -15.08
N TYR A 45 -8.01 -12.72 -14.40
CA TYR A 45 -8.36 -12.91 -12.99
C TYR A 45 -9.58 -13.78 -12.76
N TYR A 46 -10.45 -13.95 -13.78
CA TYR A 46 -11.72 -14.65 -13.65
C TYR A 46 -11.80 -15.80 -14.65
N VAL A 47 -12.50 -16.86 -14.25
CA VAL A 47 -12.84 -17.98 -15.14
C VAL A 47 -13.96 -17.55 -16.10
N GLU A 48 -14.05 -18.17 -17.27
CA GLU A 48 -15.11 -17.85 -18.21
C GLU A 48 -16.48 -18.35 -17.70
N LYS A 49 -16.48 -19.53 -17.10
CA LYS A 49 -17.68 -20.17 -16.58
C LYS A 49 -17.34 -21.07 -15.40
N VAL A 50 -18.09 -20.94 -14.33
CA VAL A 50 -18.05 -21.92 -13.24
C VAL A 50 -18.74 -23.20 -13.73
N SER A 51 -17.99 -24.30 -13.81
CA SER A 51 -18.47 -25.57 -14.34
C SER A 51 -18.00 -26.77 -13.51
N GLY A 52 -18.92 -27.37 -12.77
CA GLY A 52 -18.62 -28.59 -11.99
C GLY A 52 -17.74 -28.37 -10.77
N ALA A 53 -17.01 -29.39 -10.40
CA ALA A 53 -16.02 -29.34 -9.34
C ALA A 53 -14.67 -28.83 -9.88
N PRO A 54 -13.91 -28.05 -9.10
CA PRO A 54 -12.56 -27.65 -9.46
C PRO A 54 -11.66 -28.86 -9.69
N LEU A 55 -10.72 -28.73 -10.61
CA LEU A 55 -9.70 -29.75 -10.89
C LEU A 55 -8.71 -29.86 -9.70
N PRO A 56 -8.10 -31.03 -9.50
CA PRO A 56 -7.10 -31.22 -8.45
C PRO A 56 -5.95 -30.22 -8.56
N VAL A 57 -5.45 -29.76 -7.40
CA VAL A 57 -4.36 -28.78 -7.33
C VAL A 57 -3.11 -29.25 -8.06
N GLU A 58 -2.77 -30.54 -7.91
CA GLU A 58 -1.61 -31.14 -8.57
C GLU A 58 -1.71 -31.07 -10.09
N TYR A 59 -2.91 -31.33 -10.63
CA TYR A 59 -3.17 -31.24 -12.07
C TYR A 59 -3.02 -29.79 -12.59
N LEU A 60 -3.53 -28.80 -11.84
CA LEU A 60 -3.36 -27.39 -12.19
C LEU A 60 -1.89 -26.97 -12.19
N ILE A 61 -1.12 -27.46 -11.23
CA ILE A 61 0.34 -27.21 -11.14
C ILE A 61 1.08 -27.85 -12.31
N GLU A 62 0.71 -29.07 -12.69
CA GLU A 62 1.30 -29.78 -13.83
C GLU A 62 1.07 -28.98 -15.11
N LYS A 63 -0.19 -28.56 -15.37
CA LYS A 63 -0.54 -27.72 -16.53
C LYS A 63 0.24 -26.42 -16.60
N VAL A 64 0.42 -25.74 -15.48
CA VAL A 64 1.26 -24.54 -15.42
C VAL A 64 2.73 -24.90 -15.67
N SER A 65 3.24 -25.99 -15.08
CA SER A 65 4.64 -26.39 -15.19
C SER A 65 5.04 -26.73 -16.63
N GLU A 66 4.13 -27.31 -17.42
CA GLU A 66 4.32 -27.59 -18.86
C GLU A 66 4.58 -26.29 -19.67
N THR A 67 4.15 -25.12 -19.19
CA THR A 67 4.31 -23.83 -19.90
C THR A 67 5.50 -23.01 -19.42
N LEU A 68 6.22 -23.50 -18.37
CA LEU A 68 7.31 -22.71 -17.78
C LEU A 68 8.64 -22.96 -18.51
N PRO A 69 9.48 -21.93 -18.64
CA PRO A 69 10.83 -22.09 -19.15
C PRO A 69 11.72 -22.86 -18.17
N ASP A 70 12.81 -23.45 -18.68
CA ASP A 70 13.78 -24.19 -17.88
C ASP A 70 14.29 -23.38 -16.69
N GLY A 71 14.37 -24.05 -15.54
CA GLY A 71 14.85 -23.47 -14.29
C GLY A 71 13.86 -22.55 -13.57
N VAL A 72 12.60 -22.48 -14.03
CA VAL A 72 11.48 -21.85 -13.31
C VAL A 72 10.61 -22.95 -12.72
N ALA A 73 10.34 -22.87 -11.42
CA ALA A 73 9.51 -23.82 -10.71
C ALA A 73 8.30 -23.13 -10.05
N VAL A 74 7.24 -23.89 -9.85
CA VAL A 74 6.10 -23.47 -9.04
C VAL A 74 6.52 -23.47 -7.56
N THR A 75 6.15 -22.42 -6.83
CA THR A 75 6.48 -22.26 -5.41
C THR A 75 5.26 -22.21 -4.51
N GLY A 76 4.08 -22.06 -5.07
CA GLY A 76 2.82 -22.03 -4.33
C GLY A 76 1.62 -21.84 -5.23
N ILE A 77 0.44 -22.19 -4.74
CA ILE A 77 -0.84 -21.93 -5.38
C ILE A 77 -1.77 -21.21 -4.40
N SER A 78 -2.50 -20.24 -4.89
CA SER A 78 -3.48 -19.46 -4.13
C SER A 78 -4.87 -19.67 -4.72
N ILE A 79 -5.78 -20.18 -3.91
CA ILE A 79 -7.14 -20.52 -4.29
C ILE A 79 -8.09 -19.60 -3.52
N SER A 80 -8.96 -18.89 -4.24
CA SER A 80 -9.98 -18.02 -3.67
C SER A 80 -11.20 -18.80 -3.22
N SER A 81 -11.92 -18.28 -2.22
CA SER A 81 -13.27 -18.75 -1.89
C SER A 81 -14.30 -18.37 -2.93
N ASP A 82 -14.02 -17.35 -3.76
CA ASP A 82 -14.85 -16.96 -4.89
C ASP A 82 -14.61 -17.89 -6.06
N ALA A 83 -15.64 -18.68 -6.40
CA ALA A 83 -15.60 -19.69 -7.44
C ALA A 83 -15.36 -19.11 -8.86
N GLU A 84 -15.67 -17.83 -9.07
CA GLU A 84 -15.42 -17.18 -10.36
C GLU A 84 -13.95 -16.78 -10.57
N ARG A 85 -13.09 -16.85 -9.54
CA ARG A 85 -11.70 -16.45 -9.65
C ARG A 85 -10.80 -17.58 -10.14
N ALA A 86 -9.90 -17.25 -11.05
CA ALA A 86 -8.82 -18.14 -11.47
C ALA A 86 -7.83 -18.35 -10.32
N CYS A 87 -7.24 -19.54 -10.22
CA CYS A 87 -6.18 -19.86 -9.28
C CYS A 87 -4.90 -19.13 -9.67
N ARG A 88 -4.20 -18.60 -8.66
CA ARG A 88 -2.92 -17.91 -8.87
C ARG A 88 -1.76 -18.82 -8.45
N VAL A 89 -0.93 -19.21 -9.39
CA VAL A 89 0.26 -20.03 -9.19
C VAL A 89 1.50 -19.14 -9.10
N SER A 90 2.21 -19.20 -7.98
CA SER A 90 3.43 -18.45 -7.72
C SER A 90 4.65 -19.14 -8.31
N LEU A 91 5.59 -18.38 -8.88
CA LEU A 91 6.78 -18.89 -9.56
C LEU A 91 8.06 -18.51 -8.81
N SER A 92 9.11 -19.33 -8.99
CA SER A 92 10.42 -19.08 -8.39
C SER A 92 11.14 -17.89 -9.03
N LYS A 93 10.97 -17.68 -10.34
CA LYS A 93 11.62 -16.60 -11.12
C LYS A 93 10.66 -16.04 -12.18
N PRO A 94 10.77 -14.73 -12.48
CA PRO A 94 11.41 -13.69 -11.68
C PRO A 94 10.72 -13.50 -10.33
N ARG A 95 11.36 -12.78 -9.41
CA ARG A 95 10.80 -12.59 -8.05
C ARG A 95 9.36 -12.05 -8.11
N ARG A 96 8.43 -12.71 -7.40
CA ARG A 96 6.98 -12.41 -7.36
C ARG A 96 6.24 -12.66 -8.68
N ALA A 97 6.83 -13.39 -9.60
CA ALA A 97 6.08 -13.82 -10.78
C ALA A 97 4.96 -14.78 -10.38
N SER A 98 3.87 -14.70 -11.09
CA SER A 98 2.77 -15.63 -10.95
C SER A 98 2.04 -15.80 -12.28
N VAL A 99 1.37 -16.94 -12.43
CA VAL A 99 0.55 -17.31 -13.56
C VAL A 99 -0.86 -17.59 -13.04
N TYR A 100 -1.86 -17.25 -13.81
CA TYR A 100 -3.25 -17.58 -13.51
C TYR A 100 -3.68 -18.79 -14.32
N VAL A 101 -4.41 -19.69 -13.67
CA VAL A 101 -4.95 -20.92 -14.28
C VAL A 101 -6.43 -21.04 -13.94
N ASP A 102 -7.23 -21.40 -14.91
CA ASP A 102 -8.65 -21.69 -14.71
C ASP A 102 -8.79 -23.00 -13.93
N GLN A 103 -9.45 -22.92 -12.78
CA GLN A 103 -9.58 -24.07 -11.88
C GLN A 103 -10.53 -25.18 -12.40
N TYR A 104 -11.32 -24.92 -13.43
CA TYR A 104 -12.28 -25.88 -13.98
C TYR A 104 -11.79 -26.54 -15.27
N THR A 105 -11.04 -25.81 -16.09
CA THR A 105 -10.56 -26.30 -17.40
C THR A 105 -9.08 -26.66 -17.38
N GLY A 106 -8.30 -26.13 -16.42
CA GLY A 106 -6.84 -26.22 -16.42
C GLY A 106 -6.14 -25.32 -17.43
N GLU A 107 -6.90 -24.43 -18.10
CA GLU A 107 -6.36 -23.47 -19.05
C GLU A 107 -5.44 -22.48 -18.36
N VAL A 108 -4.22 -22.31 -18.86
CA VAL A 108 -3.28 -21.32 -18.40
C VAL A 108 -3.63 -19.97 -19.01
N LYS A 109 -4.29 -19.10 -18.23
CA LYS A 109 -4.83 -17.80 -18.67
C LYS A 109 -3.73 -16.75 -18.94
N GLY A 110 -2.56 -16.91 -18.36
CA GLY A 110 -1.42 -16.06 -18.60
C GLY A 110 -0.65 -15.63 -17.35
N ARG A 111 0.42 -14.87 -17.58
CA ARG A 111 1.31 -14.37 -16.52
C ARG A 111 0.78 -13.04 -15.97
N TYR A 112 0.88 -12.88 -14.65
CA TYR A 112 0.67 -11.57 -14.04
C TYR A 112 1.80 -10.63 -14.39
N GLU A 113 1.45 -9.51 -14.98
CA GLU A 113 2.37 -8.41 -15.24
C GLU A 113 1.77 -7.12 -14.68
N ARG A 114 2.53 -6.46 -13.81
CA ARG A 114 2.13 -5.15 -13.32
C ARG A 114 2.16 -4.14 -14.45
N ALA A 115 1.05 -3.46 -14.72
CA ALA A 115 0.99 -2.48 -15.79
C ALA A 115 2.09 -1.40 -15.63
N PRO A 116 2.77 -0.99 -16.72
CA PRO A 116 3.87 -0.01 -16.67
C PRO A 116 3.49 1.29 -15.97
N PHE A 117 2.24 1.73 -16.10
CA PHE A 117 1.71 2.89 -15.39
C PHE A 117 1.82 2.73 -13.86
N PHE A 118 1.28 1.63 -13.30
CA PHE A 118 1.33 1.39 -11.87
C PHE A 118 2.74 1.11 -11.35
N LEU A 119 3.57 0.45 -12.16
CA LEU A 119 5.00 0.29 -11.84
C LEU A 119 5.71 1.65 -11.73
N THR A 120 5.42 2.57 -12.67
CA THR A 120 5.96 3.93 -12.66
C THR A 120 5.46 4.72 -11.45
N MET A 121 4.15 4.69 -11.17
CA MET A 121 3.56 5.35 -9.99
C MET A 121 4.17 4.82 -8.69
N PHE A 122 4.37 3.51 -8.58
CA PHE A 122 5.00 2.89 -7.42
C PHE A 122 6.46 3.35 -7.23
N ARG A 123 7.23 3.42 -8.30
CA ARG A 123 8.63 3.90 -8.27
C ARG A 123 8.72 5.39 -7.97
N LEU A 124 7.80 6.20 -8.52
CA LEU A 124 7.67 7.63 -8.18
C LEU A 124 7.35 7.82 -6.71
N HIS A 125 6.33 7.12 -6.20
CA HIS A 125 5.87 7.24 -4.83
C HIS A 125 6.95 6.90 -3.81
N ARG A 126 7.75 5.88 -4.08
CA ARG A 126 8.72 5.37 -3.11
C ARG A 126 10.12 5.92 -3.27
N TRP A 127 10.53 6.23 -4.49
CA TRP A 127 11.93 6.45 -4.81
C TRP A 127 12.18 7.54 -5.85
N LEU A 128 11.15 8.27 -6.31
CA LEU A 128 11.27 9.26 -7.38
C LEU A 128 11.97 8.70 -8.64
N LEU A 129 11.61 7.47 -9.01
CA LEU A 129 12.18 6.67 -10.11
C LEU A 129 13.64 6.21 -9.92
N ASP A 130 14.27 6.53 -8.80
CA ASP A 130 15.62 6.03 -8.49
C ASP A 130 15.61 4.51 -8.22
N SER A 131 16.79 3.91 -8.16
CA SER A 131 16.98 2.49 -7.87
C SER A 131 18.16 2.28 -6.93
N MET A 132 18.11 1.19 -6.16
CA MET A 132 19.24 0.79 -5.33
C MET A 132 20.41 0.43 -6.24
N LYS A 133 21.57 1.01 -5.95
CA LYS A 133 22.79 0.72 -6.69
C LYS A 133 23.35 -0.65 -6.29
N PRO A 134 23.86 -1.45 -7.23
CA PRO A 134 24.44 -2.77 -6.95
C PRO A 134 25.61 -2.73 -5.95
N ASP A 135 26.37 -1.64 -5.95
CA ASP A 135 27.54 -1.39 -5.09
C ASP A 135 27.18 -0.96 -3.66
N GLY A 136 25.90 -0.91 -3.29
CA GLY A 136 25.45 -0.51 -1.97
C GLY A 136 25.51 1.00 -1.69
N GLY A 137 25.66 1.83 -2.73
CA GLY A 137 25.69 3.29 -2.62
C GLY A 137 24.38 3.89 -2.07
N ILE A 138 24.40 5.18 -1.78
CA ILE A 138 23.26 5.89 -1.21
C ILE A 138 22.06 5.84 -2.18
N PHE A 139 20.92 5.39 -1.66
CA PHE A 139 19.66 5.38 -2.38
C PHE A 139 18.99 6.76 -2.25
N TRP A 140 19.42 7.72 -3.09
CA TRP A 140 19.03 9.13 -3.00
C TRP A 140 17.53 9.34 -3.11
N GLY A 141 16.87 8.70 -4.06
CA GLY A 141 15.43 8.84 -4.23
C GLY A 141 14.65 8.45 -2.98
N LYS A 142 15.05 7.36 -2.31
CA LYS A 142 14.47 6.96 -1.01
C LYS A 142 14.73 8.00 0.08
N MET A 143 15.94 8.56 0.12
CA MET A 143 16.30 9.59 1.10
C MET A 143 15.49 10.86 0.91
N VAL A 144 15.38 11.35 -0.33
CA VAL A 144 14.60 12.55 -0.66
C VAL A 144 13.12 12.36 -0.33
N VAL A 145 12.52 11.22 -0.66
CA VAL A 145 11.13 10.89 -0.28
C VAL A 145 10.98 10.89 1.25
N GLY A 146 11.88 10.24 1.97
CA GLY A 146 11.84 10.16 3.43
C GLY A 146 11.96 11.54 4.09
N VAL A 147 12.96 12.34 3.71
CA VAL A 147 13.17 13.70 4.24
C VAL A 147 11.97 14.59 3.91
N SER A 148 11.47 14.56 2.67
CA SER A 148 10.30 15.36 2.27
C SER A 148 9.06 14.96 3.08
N THR A 149 8.84 13.67 3.32
CA THR A 149 7.73 13.18 4.15
C THR A 149 7.87 13.63 5.61
N LEU A 150 9.10 13.62 6.15
CA LEU A 150 9.36 14.12 7.51
C LEU A 150 9.06 15.63 7.60
N MET A 151 9.52 16.42 6.63
CA MET A 151 9.19 17.85 6.55
C MET A 151 7.69 18.09 6.38
N PHE A 152 7.01 17.22 5.65
CA PHE A 152 5.56 17.29 5.49
C PHE A 152 4.81 17.09 6.82
N VAL A 153 5.27 16.21 7.70
CA VAL A 153 4.72 16.07 9.07
C VAL A 153 4.80 17.42 9.82
N PHE A 154 5.96 18.10 9.77
CA PHE A 154 6.10 19.42 10.40
C PHE A 154 5.20 20.48 9.74
N VAL A 155 5.03 20.44 8.43
CA VAL A 155 4.10 21.32 7.70
C VAL A 155 2.66 21.09 8.15
N LEU A 156 2.20 19.84 8.27
CA LEU A 156 0.87 19.49 8.75
C LEU A 156 0.64 20.00 10.19
N ILE A 157 1.58 19.76 11.10
CA ILE A 157 1.51 20.22 12.50
C ILE A 157 1.50 21.77 12.55
N SER A 158 2.38 22.43 11.80
CA SER A 158 2.39 23.90 11.75
C SER A 158 1.09 24.46 11.17
N GLY A 159 0.47 23.76 10.23
CA GLY A 159 -0.84 24.10 9.67
C GLY A 159 -1.93 24.16 10.74
N ILE A 160 -1.99 23.17 11.64
CA ILE A 160 -2.91 23.14 12.77
C ILE A 160 -2.74 24.38 13.66
N VAL A 161 -1.49 24.70 14.03
CA VAL A 161 -1.18 25.82 14.92
C VAL A 161 -1.58 27.17 14.30
N ILE A 162 -1.35 27.30 12.99
CA ILE A 162 -1.73 28.52 12.24
C ILE A 162 -3.25 28.65 12.15
N TRP A 163 -3.91 27.56 11.82
CA TRP A 163 -5.36 27.49 11.62
C TRP A 163 -6.14 27.67 12.91
N TRP A 164 -5.66 27.21 14.06
CA TRP A 164 -6.39 27.11 15.32
C TRP A 164 -7.35 28.27 15.57
N PRO A 165 -8.67 28.07 15.44
CA PRO A 165 -9.68 29.14 15.59
C PRO A 165 -9.91 29.48 17.06
N ARG A 166 -10.18 30.76 17.35
CA ARG A 166 -10.45 31.23 18.70
C ARG A 166 -11.93 31.19 19.09
N THR A 167 -12.82 31.09 18.11
CA THR A 167 -14.28 31.10 18.33
C THR A 167 -14.97 30.04 17.49
N LYS A 168 -16.15 29.57 17.96
CA LYS A 168 -16.99 28.61 17.20
C LYS A 168 -17.39 29.16 15.81
N LYS A 169 -17.65 30.47 15.69
CA LYS A 169 -17.96 31.12 14.41
C LYS A 169 -16.76 31.08 13.46
N ALA A 170 -15.54 31.35 13.97
CA ALA A 170 -14.31 31.25 13.16
C ALA A 170 -14.07 29.80 12.72
N LEU A 171 -14.28 28.80 13.59
CA LEU A 171 -14.19 27.39 13.25
C LEU A 171 -15.14 27.04 12.10
N LYS A 172 -16.44 27.32 12.24
CA LYS A 172 -17.44 27.04 11.19
C LYS A 172 -17.10 27.71 9.86
N ASN A 173 -16.59 28.95 9.89
CA ASN A 173 -16.25 29.68 8.67
C ASN A 173 -14.96 29.18 8.02
N SER A 174 -13.97 28.72 8.79
CA SER A 174 -12.70 28.21 8.27
C SER A 174 -12.80 26.83 7.60
N LEU A 175 -13.89 26.11 7.86
CA LEU A 175 -14.17 24.81 7.25
C LEU A 175 -15.09 24.89 6.00
N LYS A 176 -15.47 26.12 5.59
CA LYS A 176 -16.28 26.34 4.39
C LYS A 176 -15.38 26.63 3.19
N ILE A 177 -15.70 26.05 2.05
CA ILE A 177 -15.12 26.37 0.75
C ILE A 177 -16.15 27.20 -0.01
N VAL A 178 -15.79 28.44 -0.36
CA VAL A 178 -16.67 29.40 -1.03
C VAL A 178 -16.22 29.56 -2.47
N ALA A 179 -17.04 29.12 -3.43
CA ALA A 179 -16.68 29.09 -4.84
C ALA A 179 -17.05 30.39 -5.60
N ASP A 180 -18.05 31.12 -5.12
CA ASP A 180 -18.68 32.30 -5.76
C ASP A 180 -17.95 33.63 -5.51
N LYS A 181 -16.99 33.69 -4.59
CA LYS A 181 -16.25 34.92 -4.20
C LYS A 181 -14.88 35.07 -4.86
N GLY A 182 -14.72 34.49 -6.04
CA GLY A 182 -13.54 34.62 -6.89
C GLY A 182 -12.42 33.63 -6.58
N ARG A 183 -11.53 33.42 -7.58
CA ARG A 183 -10.50 32.38 -7.59
C ARG A 183 -9.55 32.40 -6.38
N LEU A 184 -9.15 33.58 -5.92
CA LEU A 184 -8.22 33.71 -4.80
C LEU A 184 -8.84 33.19 -3.50
N ARG A 185 -10.12 33.51 -3.29
CA ARG A 185 -10.88 33.04 -2.12
C ARG A 185 -11.07 31.52 -2.18
N PHE A 186 -11.48 31.01 -3.32
CA PHE A 186 -11.66 29.56 -3.53
C PHE A 186 -10.38 28.76 -3.20
N TRP A 187 -9.23 29.15 -3.78
CA TRP A 187 -7.98 28.44 -3.55
C TRP A 187 -7.46 28.57 -2.12
N HIS A 188 -7.72 29.73 -1.48
CA HIS A 188 -7.42 29.89 -0.06
C HIS A 188 -8.27 28.96 0.81
N ASP A 189 -9.56 28.92 0.56
CA ASP A 189 -10.48 28.09 1.35
C ASP A 189 -10.23 26.61 1.11
N LEU A 190 -9.94 26.20 -0.14
CA LEU A 190 -9.54 24.83 -0.46
C LEU A 190 -8.24 24.45 0.27
N HIS A 191 -7.25 25.34 0.31
CA HIS A 191 -6.02 25.10 1.05
C HIS A 191 -6.28 24.91 2.55
N VAL A 192 -7.08 25.78 3.15
CA VAL A 192 -7.33 25.75 4.60
C VAL A 192 -8.32 24.65 4.98
N ALA A 193 -9.51 24.64 4.39
CA ALA A 193 -10.55 23.66 4.73
C ALA A 193 -10.19 22.26 4.22
N GLY A 194 -9.72 22.13 2.96
CA GLY A 194 -9.28 20.87 2.39
C GLY A 194 -8.11 20.28 3.18
N GLY A 195 -7.15 21.13 3.59
CA GLY A 195 -6.05 20.69 4.46
C GLY A 195 -6.54 20.16 5.80
N MET A 196 -7.54 20.81 6.42
CA MET A 196 -8.09 20.34 7.70
C MET A 196 -8.90 19.06 7.57
N TYR A 197 -9.71 18.91 6.51
CA TYR A 197 -10.45 17.67 6.27
C TYR A 197 -9.53 16.47 6.01
N ALA A 198 -8.45 16.68 5.26
CA ALA A 198 -7.49 15.62 4.95
C ALA A 198 -6.45 15.38 6.06
N LEU A 199 -6.34 16.25 7.05
CA LEU A 199 -5.24 16.31 8.02
C LEU A 199 -4.94 14.98 8.70
N VAL A 200 -5.96 14.34 9.28
CA VAL A 200 -5.77 13.11 10.07
C VAL A 200 -5.26 11.97 9.18
N LEU A 201 -5.85 11.82 7.99
CA LEU A 201 -5.42 10.78 7.05
C LEU A 201 -4.04 11.08 6.48
N LEU A 202 -3.74 12.32 6.10
CA LEU A 202 -2.41 12.72 5.63
C LEU A 202 -1.34 12.51 6.70
N LEU A 203 -1.63 12.85 7.96
CA LEU A 203 -0.71 12.63 9.05
C LEU A 203 -0.48 11.12 9.30
N ALA A 204 -1.55 10.33 9.30
CA ALA A 204 -1.46 8.88 9.45
C ALA A 204 -0.64 8.24 8.31
N MET A 205 -0.88 8.64 7.04
CA MET A 205 -0.10 8.19 5.89
C MET A 205 1.37 8.61 5.98
N ALA A 206 1.66 9.86 6.38
CA ALA A 206 3.03 10.34 6.51
C ALA A 206 3.79 9.59 7.62
N LEU A 207 3.20 9.46 8.81
CA LEU A 207 3.80 8.76 9.94
C LEU A 207 4.04 7.27 9.65
N THR A 208 3.09 6.60 9.02
CA THR A 208 3.26 5.19 8.63
C THR A 208 4.27 5.04 7.48
N GLY A 209 4.26 5.95 6.51
CA GLY A 209 5.19 5.97 5.38
C GLY A 209 6.66 6.11 5.79
N LEU A 210 6.94 6.93 6.79
CA LEU A 210 8.30 7.12 7.34
C LEU A 210 8.92 5.82 7.88
N THR A 211 8.11 4.85 8.30
CA THR A 211 8.62 3.55 8.79
C THR A 211 9.38 2.74 7.72
N TRP A 212 9.08 2.99 6.44
CA TRP A 212 9.81 2.36 5.32
C TRP A 212 11.02 3.18 4.85
N SER A 213 11.05 4.46 5.17
CA SER A 213 12.16 5.33 4.76
C SER A 213 13.36 5.21 5.70
N PHE A 214 13.13 5.23 7.01
CA PHE A 214 14.20 5.31 8.02
C PHE A 214 14.13 4.17 9.05
N PRO A 215 15.19 3.34 9.19
CA PRO A 215 15.25 2.28 10.21
C PRO A 215 15.12 2.82 11.64
N TRP A 216 15.78 3.95 11.96
CA TRP A 216 15.70 4.58 13.29
C TRP A 216 14.29 5.04 13.63
N TYR A 217 13.58 5.64 12.64
CA TYR A 217 12.20 6.06 12.83
C TYR A 217 11.29 4.86 13.07
N ARG A 218 11.45 3.78 12.28
CA ARG A 218 10.71 2.53 12.48
C ARG A 218 10.92 1.97 13.88
N ALA A 219 12.17 1.92 14.36
CA ALA A 219 12.46 1.46 15.70
C ALA A 219 11.77 2.33 16.77
N GLY A 220 11.83 3.65 16.65
CA GLY A 220 11.11 4.58 17.51
C GLY A 220 9.60 4.43 17.45
N PHE A 221 9.03 4.28 16.25
CA PHE A 221 7.60 4.08 16.05
C PHE A 221 7.10 2.80 16.76
N TYR A 222 7.83 1.69 16.66
CA TYR A 222 7.46 0.45 17.35
C TYR A 222 7.57 0.58 18.87
N LYS A 223 8.57 1.31 19.39
CA LYS A 223 8.70 1.57 20.83
C LYS A 223 7.53 2.36 21.42
N VAL A 224 6.88 3.23 20.64
CA VAL A 224 5.65 3.92 21.09
C VAL A 224 4.53 2.92 21.44
N PHE A 225 4.51 1.75 20.80
CA PHE A 225 3.58 0.66 21.10
C PHE A 225 4.15 -0.38 22.07
N GLY A 226 5.27 -0.08 22.74
CA GLY A 226 5.89 -1.00 23.71
C GLY A 226 6.55 -2.23 23.08
N VAL A 227 6.89 -2.18 21.79
CA VAL A 227 7.40 -3.32 21.01
C VAL A 227 8.73 -2.99 20.36
N GLU A 228 9.63 -3.96 20.30
CA GLU A 228 10.83 -3.85 19.50
C GLU A 228 10.54 -4.19 18.02
N ALA A 229 11.04 -3.33 17.12
CA ALA A 229 10.98 -3.62 15.71
C ALA A 229 11.93 -4.78 15.41
N LYS A 230 11.40 -6.00 15.26
CA LYS A 230 12.21 -7.11 14.73
C LYS A 230 12.80 -6.64 13.39
N GLN A 231 14.12 -6.68 13.27
CA GLN A 231 14.76 -6.56 11.98
C GLN A 231 14.17 -7.70 11.14
N GLY A 232 13.32 -7.37 10.20
CA GLY A 232 12.89 -8.35 9.24
C GLY A 232 14.16 -8.86 8.59
N THR A 233 14.49 -10.11 8.82
CA THR A 233 15.42 -10.84 7.98
C THR A 233 14.86 -10.69 6.57
N GLY A 234 15.41 -9.70 5.84
CA GLY A 234 14.93 -9.32 4.51
C GLY A 234 15.29 -10.34 3.44
N HIS A 235 15.75 -11.44 3.86
CA HIS A 235 15.91 -12.67 3.11
C HIS A 235 15.06 -13.74 3.80
N HIS A 236 13.80 -13.87 3.42
CA HIS A 236 13.38 -15.20 3.11
C HIS A 236 14.23 -15.55 1.89
N ASP A 237 15.32 -16.25 2.11
CA ASP A 237 15.95 -17.01 1.05
C ASP A 237 14.80 -17.71 0.34
N ALA A 238 14.67 -17.45 -0.96
CA ALA A 238 13.79 -18.26 -1.77
C ALA A 238 14.19 -19.71 -1.44
N PRO A 239 13.25 -20.60 -1.06
CA PRO A 239 13.61 -21.95 -0.78
C PRO A 239 14.50 -22.39 -1.92
N GLN A 240 15.75 -22.79 -1.58
CA GLN A 240 16.61 -23.41 -2.57
C GLN A 240 15.75 -24.48 -3.21
N ALA A 241 15.86 -24.63 -4.52
CA ALA A 241 15.09 -25.56 -5.32
C ALA A 241 15.40 -27.03 -4.92
N THR A 242 15.05 -27.38 -3.70
CA THR A 242 14.76 -28.76 -3.33
C THR A 242 13.49 -29.11 -4.08
N ALA A 243 13.49 -30.24 -4.76
CA ALA A 243 12.36 -30.70 -5.55
C ALA A 243 11.08 -30.51 -4.75
N THR A 244 10.23 -29.56 -5.17
CA THR A 244 8.99 -29.24 -4.47
C THR A 244 8.05 -30.41 -4.73
N SER A 245 7.65 -31.11 -3.67
CA SER A 245 6.62 -32.14 -3.76
C SER A 245 5.25 -31.45 -3.69
N TYR A 246 4.45 -31.65 -4.69
CA TYR A 246 3.07 -31.12 -4.75
C TYR A 246 2.03 -32.17 -4.33
N ALA A 247 2.45 -33.42 -4.12
CA ALA A 247 1.57 -34.60 -3.98
C ALA A 247 0.53 -34.52 -2.85
N CYS A 248 0.71 -33.63 -1.88
CA CYS A 248 -0.21 -33.45 -0.74
C CYS A 248 -0.91 -32.09 -0.71
N TRP A 249 -0.74 -31.24 -1.73
CA TRP A 249 -1.27 -29.88 -1.67
C TRP A 249 -2.79 -29.82 -1.76
N GLN A 250 -3.42 -30.73 -2.52
CA GLN A 250 -4.87 -30.87 -2.53
C GLN A 250 -5.40 -31.28 -1.15
N GLN A 251 -4.80 -32.30 -0.55
CA GLN A 251 -5.18 -32.76 0.80
C GLN A 251 -5.08 -31.62 1.83
N VAL A 252 -3.97 -30.89 1.83
CA VAL A 252 -3.77 -29.75 2.74
C VAL A 252 -4.80 -28.65 2.48
N TYR A 253 -5.10 -28.36 1.21
CA TYR A 253 -6.10 -27.36 0.85
C TYR A 253 -7.49 -27.74 1.37
N GLU A 254 -7.95 -28.98 1.12
CA GLU A 254 -9.27 -29.43 1.56
C GLU A 254 -9.37 -29.46 3.09
N GLU A 255 -8.36 -29.96 3.79
CA GLU A 255 -8.32 -29.99 5.24
C GLU A 255 -8.40 -28.57 5.84
N LEU A 256 -7.67 -27.62 5.27
CA LEU A 256 -7.69 -26.21 5.73
C LEU A 256 -9.00 -25.50 5.36
N LYS A 257 -9.61 -25.85 4.23
CA LYS A 257 -10.92 -25.34 3.82
C LYS A 257 -12.02 -25.79 4.77
N GLU A 258 -12.03 -27.07 5.15
CA GLU A 258 -13.00 -27.61 6.12
C GLU A 258 -12.85 -27.03 7.52
N ARG A 259 -11.60 -26.75 7.94
CA ARG A 259 -11.30 -26.20 9.27
C ARG A 259 -11.58 -24.70 9.41
N ASN A 260 -11.72 -23.97 8.30
CA ASN A 260 -11.72 -22.50 8.32
C ASN A 260 -12.87 -21.92 7.49
N ASP A 261 -14.04 -21.83 8.10
CA ASP A 261 -15.19 -21.20 7.47
C ASP A 261 -14.94 -19.71 7.19
N GLY A 262 -15.44 -19.22 6.04
CA GLY A 262 -15.38 -17.81 5.67
C GLY A 262 -13.97 -17.31 5.31
N TYR A 263 -13.07 -18.20 4.90
CA TYR A 263 -11.78 -17.78 4.35
C TYR A 263 -11.99 -16.98 3.04
N LYS A 264 -11.10 -16.04 2.79
CA LYS A 264 -11.05 -15.32 1.51
C LYS A 264 -10.19 -16.06 0.49
N GLN A 265 -9.03 -16.55 0.94
CA GLN A 265 -8.05 -17.21 0.09
C GLN A 265 -7.17 -18.13 0.94
N ILE A 266 -6.91 -19.31 0.43
CA ILE A 266 -5.92 -20.26 0.93
C ILE A 266 -4.75 -20.30 -0.04
N THR A 267 -3.54 -20.14 0.46
CA THR A 267 -2.30 -20.26 -0.31
C THR A 267 -1.51 -21.44 0.24
N VAL A 268 -1.23 -22.42 -0.59
CA VAL A 268 -0.39 -23.58 -0.25
C VAL A 268 0.96 -23.42 -0.93
N SER A 269 2.01 -23.66 -0.19
CA SER A 269 3.42 -23.63 -0.65
C SER A 269 4.16 -24.82 -0.06
N ASN A 270 5.41 -25.06 -0.45
CA ASN A 270 6.16 -26.20 0.07
C ASN A 270 6.29 -26.12 1.61
N GLY A 271 5.67 -27.06 2.33
CA GLY A 271 5.70 -27.18 3.79
C GLY A 271 4.96 -26.08 4.56
N SER A 272 4.24 -25.18 3.89
CA SER A 272 3.48 -24.13 4.57
C SER A 272 2.21 -23.75 3.83
N ALA A 273 1.16 -23.38 4.58
CA ALA A 273 -0.05 -22.80 4.03
C ALA A 273 -0.43 -21.51 4.78
N THR A 274 -1.11 -20.61 4.09
CA THR A 274 -1.55 -19.34 4.65
C THR A 274 -3.01 -19.10 4.29
N ILE A 275 -3.82 -18.75 5.29
CA ILE A 275 -5.23 -18.44 5.10
C ILE A 275 -5.44 -16.95 5.38
N SER A 276 -6.00 -16.26 4.42
CA SER A 276 -6.48 -14.89 4.58
C SER A 276 -8.00 -14.86 4.71
N PHE A 277 -8.49 -13.85 5.45
CA PHE A 277 -9.92 -13.64 5.67
C PHE A 277 -10.30 -12.23 5.25
N GLU A 278 -11.54 -12.04 4.83
CA GLU A 278 -12.08 -10.71 4.63
C GLU A 278 -12.49 -10.11 5.99
N ARG A 279 -11.68 -9.19 6.49
CA ARG A 279 -11.89 -8.60 7.83
C ARG A 279 -11.65 -7.09 7.76
N PHE A 280 -12.41 -6.35 8.54
CA PHE A 280 -12.03 -4.98 8.87
C PHE A 280 -10.77 -4.97 9.73
N GLY A 281 -9.94 -3.94 9.56
CA GLY A 281 -8.72 -3.76 10.33
C GLY A 281 -7.47 -4.15 9.56
N ASN A 282 -6.66 -5.03 10.12
CA ASN A 282 -5.39 -5.43 9.53
C ASN A 282 -5.58 -6.35 8.32
N GLN A 283 -5.46 -5.81 7.11
CA GLN A 283 -5.61 -6.57 5.85
C GLN A 283 -4.47 -7.57 5.58
N ARG A 284 -3.39 -7.50 6.35
CA ARG A 284 -2.31 -8.50 6.31
C ARG A 284 -2.43 -9.56 7.40
N ALA A 285 -3.56 -9.57 8.11
CA ALA A 285 -3.87 -10.63 9.04
C ALA A 285 -4.07 -11.93 8.27
N SER A 286 -3.32 -12.95 8.63
CA SER A 286 -3.43 -14.29 8.06
C SER A 286 -3.04 -15.34 9.08
N ASP A 287 -3.72 -16.46 9.03
CA ASP A 287 -3.36 -17.64 9.80
C ASP A 287 -2.35 -18.47 8.98
N ARG A 288 -1.34 -19.01 9.65
CA ARG A 288 -0.29 -19.79 9.01
C ARG A 288 -0.28 -21.20 9.57
N TYR A 289 -0.10 -22.13 8.68
CA TYR A 289 0.02 -23.55 8.97
C TYR A 289 1.33 -24.06 8.41
N THR A 290 2.00 -24.95 9.13
CA THR A 290 3.12 -25.73 8.62
C THR A 290 2.67 -27.17 8.49
N PHE A 291 3.10 -27.85 7.46
CA PHE A 291 2.77 -29.25 7.22
C PHE A 291 3.99 -30.02 6.71
N ASN A 292 3.98 -31.33 6.90
CA ASN A 292 4.99 -32.20 6.36
C ASN A 292 4.80 -32.36 4.84
N PRO A 293 5.77 -31.95 3.99
CA PRO A 293 5.63 -32.03 2.54
C PRO A 293 5.46 -33.45 1.98
N SER A 294 5.80 -34.49 2.76
CA SER A 294 5.75 -35.89 2.31
C SER A 294 4.38 -36.53 2.49
N ASN A 295 3.60 -36.10 3.51
CA ASN A 295 2.32 -36.73 3.85
C ASN A 295 1.17 -35.73 4.05
N GLY A 296 1.43 -34.43 3.96
CA GLY A 296 0.42 -33.39 4.14
C GLY A 296 -0.03 -33.16 5.59
N GLU A 297 0.48 -33.85 6.56
CA GLU A 297 0.10 -33.72 7.97
C GLU A 297 0.43 -32.33 8.51
N ILE A 298 -0.55 -31.67 9.13
CA ILE A 298 -0.37 -30.33 9.74
C ILE A 298 0.47 -30.48 11.02
N THR A 299 1.69 -29.94 10.97
CA THR A 299 2.67 -30.03 12.07
C THR A 299 2.68 -28.80 12.97
N GLY A 300 2.09 -27.68 12.52
CA GLY A 300 2.04 -26.48 13.33
C GLY A 300 0.99 -25.48 12.85
N THR A 301 0.49 -24.70 13.80
CA THR A 301 -0.52 -23.66 13.56
C THR A 301 -0.09 -22.37 14.24
N ALA A 302 -0.07 -21.27 13.51
CA ALA A 302 0.22 -19.93 14.02
C ALA A 302 -0.92 -18.99 13.59
N LEU A 303 -1.90 -18.84 14.47
CA LEU A 303 -3.07 -18.00 14.22
C LEU A 303 -2.71 -16.52 14.40
N TYR A 304 -3.31 -15.65 13.59
CA TYR A 304 -3.11 -14.21 13.70
C TYR A 304 -3.50 -13.64 15.07
N LYS A 305 -4.53 -14.19 15.73
CA LYS A 305 -4.92 -13.79 17.10
C LYS A 305 -3.75 -13.93 18.09
N ASP A 306 -2.92 -14.96 17.92
CA ASP A 306 -1.80 -15.31 18.77
C ASP A 306 -0.46 -14.71 18.29
N ALA A 307 -0.49 -14.01 17.13
CA ALA A 307 0.69 -13.36 16.57
C ALA A 307 1.29 -12.34 17.52
N ASP A 308 2.61 -12.17 17.47
CA ASP A 308 3.31 -11.16 18.24
C ASP A 308 2.88 -9.73 17.85
N ALA A 309 3.00 -8.81 18.80
CA ALA A 309 2.63 -7.42 18.60
C ALA A 309 3.41 -6.75 17.44
N SER A 310 4.68 -7.15 17.22
CA SER A 310 5.50 -6.63 16.13
C SER A 310 4.93 -6.97 14.74
N GLY A 311 4.50 -8.24 14.56
CA GLY A 311 3.83 -8.69 13.32
C GLY A 311 2.50 -7.97 13.09
N LYS A 312 1.69 -7.82 14.15
CA LYS A 312 0.42 -7.09 14.11
C LYS A 312 0.62 -5.63 13.71
N ILE A 313 1.58 -4.92 14.32
CA ILE A 313 1.90 -3.52 14.01
C ILE A 313 2.33 -3.37 12.54
N ARG A 314 3.16 -4.28 12.02
CA ARG A 314 3.57 -4.24 10.60
C ARG A 314 2.38 -4.26 9.66
N GLY A 315 1.43 -5.13 9.90
CA GLY A 315 0.22 -5.22 9.09
C GLY A 315 -0.67 -3.98 9.21
N TRP A 316 -0.81 -3.44 10.44
CA TRP A 316 -1.54 -2.20 10.67
C TRP A 316 -0.89 -0.99 10.00
N ILE A 317 0.44 -0.83 10.06
CA ILE A 317 1.17 0.23 9.34
C ILE A 317 0.78 0.22 7.86
N TYR A 318 0.76 -0.96 7.23
CA TYR A 318 0.36 -1.08 5.84
C TYR A 318 -1.11 -0.72 5.63
N SER A 319 -2.01 -1.31 6.40
CA SER A 319 -3.46 -1.14 6.23
C SER A 319 -3.90 0.31 6.44
N VAL A 320 -3.30 1.02 7.40
CA VAL A 320 -3.55 2.45 7.63
C VAL A 320 -2.98 3.29 6.49
N HIS A 321 -1.78 2.99 6.03
CA HIS A 321 -1.12 3.76 4.96
C HIS A 321 -1.89 3.72 3.64
N VAL A 322 -2.36 2.53 3.26
CA VAL A 322 -3.11 2.35 1.99
C VAL A 322 -4.63 2.56 2.15
N GLY A 323 -5.09 2.80 3.39
CA GLY A 323 -6.50 3.04 3.70
C GLY A 323 -7.40 1.81 3.67
N SER A 324 -6.84 0.58 3.68
CA SER A 324 -7.63 -0.64 3.54
C SER A 324 -8.29 -1.15 4.83
N TRP A 325 -8.04 -0.53 5.98
CA TRP A 325 -8.50 -0.98 7.30
C TRP A 325 -10.01 -0.95 7.49
N GLY A 326 -10.74 -0.13 6.77
CA GLY A 326 -12.22 -0.06 6.79
C GLY A 326 -12.82 -0.39 5.42
N GLY A 327 -12.16 -1.25 4.65
CA GLY A 327 -12.62 -1.68 3.33
C GLY A 327 -12.62 -0.54 2.30
N MET A 328 -13.56 -0.59 1.36
CA MET A 328 -13.67 0.38 0.26
C MET A 328 -13.92 1.80 0.76
N PHE A 329 -14.69 1.99 1.83
CA PHE A 329 -14.99 3.32 2.36
C PHE A 329 -13.72 4.08 2.78
N THR A 330 -12.85 3.46 3.58
CA THR A 330 -11.62 4.11 4.03
C THR A 330 -10.59 4.24 2.91
N ARG A 331 -10.61 3.37 1.89
CA ARG A 331 -9.79 3.52 0.68
C ARG A 331 -10.19 4.74 -0.13
N VAL A 332 -11.50 4.97 -0.33
CA VAL A 332 -12.01 6.19 -0.99
C VAL A 332 -11.60 7.44 -0.22
N LEU A 333 -11.74 7.44 1.11
CA LEU A 333 -11.30 8.58 1.93
C LEU A 333 -9.80 8.82 1.83
N THR A 334 -8.98 7.76 1.84
CA THR A 334 -7.53 7.84 1.69
C THR A 334 -7.14 8.37 0.30
N PHE A 335 -7.82 7.92 -0.75
CA PHE A 335 -7.64 8.44 -2.11
C PHE A 335 -7.93 9.95 -2.19
N ILE A 336 -9.07 10.39 -1.67
CA ILE A 336 -9.44 11.81 -1.63
C ILE A 336 -8.42 12.61 -0.82
N ALA A 337 -8.01 12.11 0.35
CA ALA A 337 -7.00 12.76 1.18
C ALA A 337 -5.64 12.87 0.45
N ALA A 338 -5.22 11.84 -0.26
CA ALA A 338 -3.98 11.87 -1.05
C ALA A 338 -4.07 12.88 -2.21
N LEU A 339 -5.20 12.97 -2.93
CA LEU A 339 -5.43 13.99 -3.95
C LEU A 339 -5.37 15.40 -3.35
N LEU A 340 -6.04 15.62 -2.21
CA LEU A 340 -5.95 16.88 -1.49
C LEU A 340 -4.51 17.16 -1.06
N GLY A 341 -3.80 16.17 -0.50
CA GLY A 341 -2.39 16.30 -0.11
C GLY A 341 -1.47 16.73 -1.26
N GLY A 342 -1.72 16.24 -2.48
CA GLY A 342 -1.01 16.68 -3.69
C GLY A 342 -1.38 18.09 -4.15
N THR A 343 -2.62 18.51 -3.94
CA THR A 343 -3.09 19.86 -4.34
C THR A 343 -2.71 20.96 -3.35
N LEU A 344 -2.52 20.64 -2.05
CA LEU A 344 -2.18 21.62 -1.03
C LEU A 344 -0.88 22.39 -1.31
N PRO A 345 0.24 21.79 -1.70
CA PRO A 345 1.44 22.54 -2.05
C PRO A 345 1.20 23.48 -3.25
N LEU A 346 0.46 23.01 -4.27
CA LEU A 346 0.16 23.80 -5.46
C LEU A 346 -0.67 25.05 -5.12
N THR A 347 -1.70 24.88 -4.30
CA THR A 347 -2.50 26.02 -3.79
C THR A 347 -1.65 26.94 -2.92
N GLY A 348 -0.76 26.39 -2.10
CA GLY A 348 0.20 27.13 -1.30
C GLY A 348 1.12 28.02 -2.16
N TYR A 349 1.71 27.46 -3.23
CA TYR A 349 2.52 28.21 -4.21
C TYR A 349 1.71 29.33 -4.87
N TYR A 350 0.49 29.03 -5.32
CA TYR A 350 -0.39 30.04 -5.91
C TYR A 350 -0.63 31.24 -4.97
N LEU A 351 -0.96 30.96 -3.71
CA LEU A 351 -1.21 31.99 -2.69
C LEU A 351 0.06 32.78 -2.35
N TRP A 352 1.20 32.11 -2.28
CA TRP A 352 2.50 32.72 -2.01
C TRP A 352 2.94 33.67 -3.13
N ILE A 353 2.89 33.22 -4.39
CA ILE A 353 3.25 34.02 -5.56
C ILE A 353 2.35 35.26 -5.66
N ARG A 354 1.04 35.12 -5.47
CA ARG A 354 0.11 36.25 -5.45
C ARG A 354 0.40 37.26 -4.36
N ARG A 355 0.86 36.78 -3.20
CA ARG A 355 1.26 37.68 -2.09
C ARG A 355 2.53 38.48 -2.42
N ILE A 356 3.52 37.87 -3.04
CA ILE A 356 4.78 38.54 -3.46
C ILE A 356 4.47 39.59 -4.52
N GLY A 357 3.72 39.25 -5.56
CA GLY A 357 3.35 40.18 -6.64
C GLY A 357 2.57 41.41 -6.16
N ARG A 358 1.71 41.24 -5.12
CA ARG A 358 1.03 42.42 -4.50
C ARG A 358 1.98 43.32 -3.73
N LYS A 359 2.98 42.75 -3.03
CA LYS A 359 4.00 43.52 -2.31
C LYS A 359 4.90 44.29 -3.28
N ALA A 360 5.30 43.70 -4.39
CA ALA A 360 6.10 44.35 -5.42
C ALA A 360 5.36 45.54 -6.05
N LYS A 361 4.06 45.43 -6.31
CA LYS A 361 3.24 46.53 -6.85
C LYS A 361 2.95 47.63 -5.83
N ALA A 362 3.02 47.37 -4.55
CA ALA A 362 2.81 48.34 -3.48
C ALA A 362 4.10 49.05 -3.02
N ALA A 363 5.27 48.64 -3.51
CA ALA A 363 6.53 49.32 -3.25
C ALA A 363 6.58 50.57 -4.12
N PRO A 364 6.73 51.80 -3.57
CA PRO A 364 6.90 52.99 -4.36
C PRO A 364 8.18 52.89 -5.20
N ASN A 365 8.12 53.32 -6.48
CA ASN A 365 9.31 53.46 -7.31
C ASN A 365 10.30 54.35 -6.58
N ARG A 366 11.37 53.79 -6.11
CA ARG A 366 12.54 54.50 -5.63
C ARG A 366 13.49 54.76 -6.79
#